data_7d0475f6ee17cfa76fb23fe8cc5d74a4
#
_entry.id   7d0475f6ee17cfa76fb23fe8cc5d74a4
#
_cell.length_a   1.000
_cell.length_b   1.000
_cell.length_c   1.000
_cell.angle_alpha   90.00
_cell.angle_beta   90.00
_cell.angle_gamma   90.00
#
_symmetry.space_group_name_H-M   'P 1'
#
loop_
_entity.id
_entity.type
_entity.pdbx_description
1 polymer ?
#
loop_
_entity_poly.entity_id
_entity_poly.type
_entity_poly.pdbx_seq_one_letter_code
_entity_poly.pdbx_strand_id
1 'polypeptide(L)'
;MALQPVNRRSVPEDVFEQIVAEVLSGQMQPGESLPSERRLAEVLGVSRPAVREALKRVSAAGLVEVRQGDSTTVRDFRRHAGLDLLPSLLLRAGELDLDVARSILEARLHIGPRVAELAADRRRPELAALLDDSVRQLESEDDPIERQRCALTFWDHVVDGADSIVFRLMYNTLRAAYEPALPALATVMQAEVGRPDAYRRLADAIAAGDADRAVHAARELLEPATGALMAALNSLEDQR
;
A
#
# COMPACT_ATOMS: atom_id res chain seq x y z
N MET A 1 -34.42 11.04 -18.79
CA MET A 1 -33.26 11.69 -18.14
C MET A 1 -32.53 10.62 -17.34
N ALA A 2 -31.36 10.19 -17.77
CA ALA A 2 -30.54 9.24 -17.00
C ALA A 2 -29.62 10.08 -16.08
N LEU A 3 -29.94 10.10 -14.78
CA LEU A 3 -29.08 10.68 -13.77
C LEU A 3 -27.85 9.76 -13.62
N GLN A 4 -26.64 10.31 -13.78
CA GLN A 4 -25.41 9.57 -13.49
C GLN A 4 -25.03 9.73 -12.01
N PRO A 5 -24.46 8.69 -11.37
CA PRO A 5 -23.98 8.79 -10.00
C PRO A 5 -22.92 9.87 -9.88
N VAL A 6 -23.10 10.80 -8.95
CA VAL A 6 -22.09 11.81 -8.63
C VAL A 6 -21.08 11.18 -7.68
N ASN A 7 -19.84 11.05 -8.13
CA ASN A 7 -18.72 10.57 -7.30
C ASN A 7 -18.31 11.72 -6.36
N ARG A 8 -19.09 11.94 -5.29
CA ARG A 8 -18.73 12.87 -4.20
C ARG A 8 -18.09 12.02 -3.11
N ARG A 9 -16.86 12.32 -2.72
CA ARG A 9 -16.35 11.90 -1.42
C ARG A 9 -17.42 12.19 -0.39
N SER A 10 -17.70 11.23 0.49
CA SER A 10 -18.75 11.45 1.49
C SER A 10 -18.23 12.42 2.55
N VAL A 11 -19.10 13.27 3.09
CA VAL A 11 -18.73 14.20 4.18
C VAL A 11 -18.01 13.49 5.34
N PRO A 12 -18.41 12.28 5.77
CA PRO A 12 -17.63 11.52 6.76
C PRO A 12 -16.22 11.16 6.31
N GLU A 13 -15.98 10.94 5.01
CA GLU A 13 -14.63 10.70 4.48
C GLU A 13 -13.75 11.92 4.61
N ASP A 14 -14.25 13.10 4.20
CA ASP A 14 -13.49 14.35 4.30
C ASP A 14 -13.14 14.67 5.77
N VAL A 15 -14.07 14.42 6.71
CA VAL A 15 -13.84 14.58 8.15
C VAL A 15 -12.80 13.58 8.65
N PHE A 16 -12.86 12.32 8.21
CA PHE A 16 -11.88 11.29 8.54
C PHE A 16 -10.49 11.71 8.08
N GLU A 17 -10.32 12.08 6.81
CA GLU A 17 -9.04 12.52 6.23
C GLU A 17 -8.45 13.73 7.00
N GLN A 18 -9.26 14.72 7.37
CA GLN A 18 -8.80 15.87 8.14
C GLN A 18 -8.29 15.48 9.53
N ILE A 19 -9.04 14.65 10.27
CA ILE A 19 -8.60 14.20 11.60
C ILE A 19 -7.32 13.36 11.49
N VAL A 20 -7.23 12.47 10.51
CA VAL A 20 -6.03 11.68 10.23
C VAL A 20 -4.84 12.59 9.96
N ALA A 21 -4.99 13.60 9.12
CA ALA A 21 -3.93 14.55 8.80
C ALA A 21 -3.43 15.31 10.03
N GLU A 22 -4.32 15.79 10.92
CA GLU A 22 -3.97 16.48 12.16
C GLU A 22 -3.21 15.58 13.16
N VAL A 23 -3.62 14.30 13.27
CA VAL A 23 -2.93 13.32 14.13
C VAL A 23 -1.55 12.97 13.55
N LEU A 24 -1.48 12.71 12.24
CA LEU A 24 -0.22 12.31 11.60
C LEU A 24 0.79 13.45 11.48
N SER A 25 0.34 14.71 11.35
CA SER A 25 1.21 15.89 11.36
C SER A 25 1.75 16.24 12.75
N GLY A 26 1.20 15.61 13.80
CA GLY A 26 1.55 15.90 15.18
C GLY A 26 0.91 17.20 15.73
N GLN A 27 -0.04 17.79 15.02
CA GLN A 27 -0.84 18.91 15.55
C GLN A 27 -1.71 18.45 16.71
N MET A 28 -2.10 17.16 16.72
CA MET A 28 -2.76 16.49 17.83
C MET A 28 -1.82 15.44 18.42
N GLN A 29 -1.37 15.65 19.65
CA GLN A 29 -0.39 14.77 20.29
C GLN A 29 -1.06 13.53 20.94
N PRO A 30 -0.36 12.39 21.02
CA PRO A 30 -0.82 11.25 21.82
C PRO A 30 -1.15 11.64 23.25
N GLY A 31 -2.33 11.26 23.73
CA GLY A 31 -2.86 11.60 25.04
C GLY A 31 -3.75 12.85 25.07
N GLU A 32 -3.75 13.67 24.02
CA GLU A 32 -4.65 14.81 23.92
C GLU A 32 -6.09 14.38 23.68
N SER A 33 -7.03 15.13 24.22
CA SER A 33 -8.46 14.92 24.01
C SER A 33 -8.95 15.66 22.78
N LEU A 34 -9.62 14.96 21.89
CA LEU A 34 -10.33 15.57 20.77
C LEU A 34 -11.50 16.45 21.28
N PRO A 35 -11.84 17.53 20.57
CA PRO A 35 -13.07 18.27 20.84
C PRO A 35 -14.29 17.35 20.75
N SER A 36 -15.35 17.67 21.50
CA SER A 36 -16.60 16.90 21.46
C SER A 36 -17.18 16.82 20.05
N GLU A 37 -17.95 15.75 19.75
CA GLU A 37 -18.65 15.59 18.45
C GLU A 37 -19.42 16.86 18.04
N ARG A 38 -20.06 17.56 19.03
CA ARG A 38 -20.77 18.81 18.80
C ARG A 38 -19.81 19.91 18.33
N ARG A 39 -18.68 20.06 19.02
CA ARG A 39 -17.69 21.08 18.69
C ARG A 39 -17.01 20.82 17.36
N LEU A 40 -16.68 19.56 17.05
CA LEU A 40 -16.15 19.16 15.75
C LEU A 40 -17.15 19.45 14.62
N ALA A 41 -18.43 19.14 14.82
CA ALA A 41 -19.47 19.44 13.84
C ALA A 41 -19.62 20.95 13.56
N GLU A 42 -19.54 21.77 14.62
CA GLU A 42 -19.56 23.25 14.50
C GLU A 42 -18.35 23.79 13.73
N VAL A 43 -17.14 23.33 14.08
CA VAL A 43 -15.87 23.79 13.48
C VAL A 43 -15.77 23.38 12.01
N LEU A 44 -16.14 22.12 11.72
CA LEU A 44 -16.05 21.56 10.36
C LEU A 44 -17.26 21.92 9.47
N GLY A 45 -18.30 22.55 10.02
CA GLY A 45 -19.50 22.90 9.27
C GLY A 45 -20.31 21.70 8.76
N VAL A 46 -20.28 20.57 9.48
CA VAL A 46 -20.92 19.31 9.08
C VAL A 46 -21.91 18.81 10.13
N SER A 47 -22.68 17.77 9.79
CA SER A 47 -23.63 17.18 10.72
C SER A 47 -22.93 16.32 11.80
N ARG A 48 -23.49 16.29 13.01
CA ARG A 48 -23.00 15.42 14.10
C ARG A 48 -22.95 13.92 13.73
N PRO A 49 -23.93 13.36 13.00
CA PRO A 49 -23.83 11.99 12.50
C PRO A 49 -22.61 11.75 11.60
N ALA A 50 -22.24 12.71 10.74
CA ALA A 50 -21.05 12.60 9.87
C ALA A 50 -19.76 12.56 10.69
N VAL A 51 -19.65 13.43 11.72
CA VAL A 51 -18.51 13.41 12.67
C VAL A 51 -18.43 12.08 13.40
N ARG A 52 -19.56 11.58 13.91
CA ARG A 52 -19.60 10.29 14.64
C ARG A 52 -19.15 9.14 13.76
N GLU A 53 -19.56 9.10 12.50
CA GLU A 53 -19.14 8.07 11.56
C GLU A 53 -17.63 8.16 11.24
N ALA A 54 -17.12 9.37 11.04
CA ALA A 54 -15.68 9.59 10.87
C ALA A 54 -14.89 9.15 12.11
N LEU A 55 -15.31 9.53 13.32
CA LEU A 55 -14.64 9.14 14.57
C LEU A 55 -14.65 7.64 14.82
N LYS A 56 -15.70 6.90 14.42
CA LYS A 56 -15.68 5.43 14.47
C LYS A 56 -14.59 4.87 13.59
N ARG A 57 -14.41 5.40 12.37
CA ARG A 57 -13.37 4.96 11.44
C ARG A 57 -11.97 5.32 11.95
N VAL A 58 -11.77 6.54 12.48
CA VAL A 58 -10.51 6.97 13.10
C VAL A 58 -10.14 6.07 14.28
N SER A 59 -11.15 5.67 15.08
CA SER A 59 -10.97 4.72 16.19
C SER A 59 -10.66 3.30 15.71
N ALA A 60 -11.33 2.83 14.66
CA ALA A 60 -11.04 1.53 14.04
C ALA A 60 -9.62 1.48 13.45
N ALA A 61 -9.14 2.60 12.88
CA ALA A 61 -7.75 2.75 12.41
C ALA A 61 -6.71 2.88 13.55
N GLY A 62 -7.12 2.84 14.81
CA GLY A 62 -6.22 2.87 15.96
C GLY A 62 -5.64 4.25 16.31
N LEU A 63 -6.14 5.32 15.70
CA LEU A 63 -5.65 6.69 15.89
C LEU A 63 -6.22 7.38 17.12
N VAL A 64 -7.42 6.99 17.54
CA VAL A 64 -8.07 7.50 18.75
C VAL A 64 -8.70 6.38 19.56
N GLU A 65 -8.91 6.64 20.85
CA GLU A 65 -9.66 5.79 21.76
C GLU A 65 -10.92 6.54 22.20
N VAL A 66 -12.07 5.92 21.97
CA VAL A 66 -13.37 6.45 22.44
C VAL A 66 -13.74 5.73 23.72
N ARG A 67 -13.76 6.43 24.86
CA ARG A 67 -14.24 5.89 26.15
C ARG A 67 -15.68 6.33 26.40
N GLN A 68 -16.53 5.39 26.76
CA GLN A 68 -17.94 5.69 27.10
C GLN A 68 -18.00 6.64 28.28
N GLY A 69 -18.64 7.82 28.09
CA GLY A 69 -18.77 8.84 29.13
C GLY A 69 -17.56 9.74 29.34
N ASP A 70 -16.51 9.56 28.56
CA ASP A 70 -15.26 10.34 28.60
C ASP A 70 -14.92 10.94 27.23
N SER A 71 -13.87 11.74 27.17
CA SER A 71 -13.38 12.35 25.93
C SER A 71 -12.74 11.31 25.00
N THR A 72 -12.85 11.51 23.68
CA THR A 72 -12.07 10.78 22.70
C THR A 72 -10.61 11.24 22.78
N THR A 73 -9.68 10.31 22.96
CA THR A 73 -8.26 10.61 23.18
C THR A 73 -7.41 10.12 22.01
N VAL A 74 -6.46 10.94 21.57
CA VAL A 74 -5.48 10.60 20.52
C VAL A 74 -4.53 9.51 21.03
N ARG A 75 -4.26 8.50 20.18
CA ARG A 75 -3.35 7.40 20.49
C ARG A 75 -2.03 7.57 19.70
N ASP A 76 -0.97 6.96 20.19
CA ASP A 76 0.26 6.80 19.43
C ASP A 76 0.01 5.81 18.27
N PHE A 77 -0.13 6.33 17.05
CA PHE A 77 -0.44 5.51 15.88
C PHE A 77 0.66 4.48 15.58
N ARG A 78 1.93 4.76 15.90
CA ARG A 78 3.05 3.82 15.71
C ARG A 78 2.90 2.53 16.52
N ARG A 79 2.10 2.57 17.59
CA ARG A 79 1.85 1.44 18.49
C ARG A 79 0.49 0.80 18.30
N HIS A 80 -0.46 1.51 17.70
CA HIS A 80 -1.87 1.11 17.73
C HIS A 80 -2.54 1.02 16.37
N ALA A 81 -1.99 1.66 15.32
CA ALA A 81 -2.53 1.56 13.98
C ALA A 81 -2.08 0.28 13.27
N GLY A 82 -2.87 -0.16 12.31
CA GLY A 82 -2.55 -1.25 11.40
C GLY A 82 -1.93 -0.75 10.09
N LEU A 83 -1.60 -1.70 9.21
CA LEU A 83 -1.05 -1.40 7.89
C LEU A 83 -2.02 -0.61 7.00
N ASP A 84 -3.32 -0.69 7.26
CA ASP A 84 -4.37 0.07 6.55
C ASP A 84 -4.19 1.59 6.60
N LEU A 85 -3.39 2.08 7.56
CA LEU A 85 -2.99 3.50 7.62
C LEU A 85 -1.88 3.87 6.60
N LEU A 86 -1.20 2.89 6.01
CA LEU A 86 -0.01 3.11 5.18
C LEU A 86 -0.24 4.06 4.00
N PRO A 87 -1.35 4.00 3.24
CA PRO A 87 -1.61 4.97 2.17
C PRO A 87 -1.68 6.42 2.67
N SER A 88 -2.29 6.65 3.83
CA SER A 88 -2.39 7.97 4.45
C SER A 88 -1.06 8.46 5.04
N LEU A 89 -0.20 7.54 5.48
CA LEU A 89 1.14 7.86 5.93
C LEU A 89 2.05 8.23 4.75
N LEU A 90 1.91 7.51 3.62
CA LEU A 90 2.74 7.71 2.43
C LEU A 90 2.47 9.07 1.76
N LEU A 91 1.21 9.48 1.71
CA LEU A 91 0.79 10.76 1.12
C LEU A 91 0.14 11.63 2.20
N ARG A 92 0.90 12.58 2.75
CA ARG A 92 0.40 13.56 3.72
C ARG A 92 0.09 14.87 3.02
N ALA A 93 -1.15 15.32 3.07
CA ALA A 93 -1.60 16.56 2.42
C ALA A 93 -1.20 16.66 0.92
N GLY A 94 -1.08 15.52 0.24
CA GLY A 94 -0.64 15.44 -1.15
C GLY A 94 0.88 15.42 -1.36
N GLU A 95 1.67 15.49 -0.29
CA GLU A 95 3.13 15.37 -0.32
C GLU A 95 3.59 13.95 0.07
N LEU A 96 4.61 13.47 -0.63
CA LEU A 96 5.22 12.17 -0.35
C LEU A 96 6.08 12.23 0.94
N ASP A 97 5.79 11.34 1.88
CA ASP A 97 6.66 11.10 3.05
C ASP A 97 7.81 10.17 2.64
N LEU A 98 9.02 10.73 2.57
CA LEU A 98 10.19 10.01 2.05
C LEU A 98 10.63 8.86 2.97
N ASP A 99 10.46 8.99 4.28
CA ASP A 99 10.83 7.93 5.24
C ASP A 99 9.87 6.76 5.16
N VAL A 100 8.57 7.03 5.00
CA VAL A 100 7.57 5.98 4.77
C VAL A 100 7.81 5.28 3.45
N ALA A 101 8.12 6.04 2.38
CA ALA A 101 8.46 5.46 1.09
C ALA A 101 9.69 4.53 1.17
N ARG A 102 10.77 4.95 1.87
CA ARG A 102 11.95 4.10 2.11
C ARG A 102 11.58 2.82 2.84
N SER A 103 10.80 2.94 3.92
CA SER A 103 10.37 1.76 4.71
C SER A 103 9.56 0.77 3.88
N ILE A 104 8.71 1.25 2.96
CA ILE A 104 7.96 0.40 2.02
C ILE A 104 8.93 -0.33 1.08
N LEU A 105 9.92 0.35 0.52
CA LEU A 105 10.90 -0.23 -0.39
C LEU A 105 11.77 -1.28 0.30
N GLU A 106 12.20 -1.03 1.53
CA GLU A 106 12.92 -1.99 2.36
C GLU A 106 12.07 -3.24 2.63
N ALA A 107 10.81 -3.05 3.06
CA ALA A 107 9.88 -4.15 3.30
C ALA A 107 9.67 -4.99 2.04
N ARG A 108 9.54 -4.37 0.87
CA ARG A 108 9.39 -5.05 -0.41
C ARG A 108 10.54 -6.00 -0.72
N LEU A 109 11.80 -5.55 -0.52
CA LEU A 109 13.00 -6.37 -0.75
C LEU A 109 13.14 -7.55 0.22
N HIS A 110 12.59 -7.44 1.43
CA HIS A 110 12.64 -8.53 2.40
C HIS A 110 11.46 -9.50 2.27
N ILE A 111 10.27 -8.98 2.01
CA ILE A 111 9.04 -9.77 1.96
C ILE A 111 8.89 -10.49 0.61
N GLY A 112 9.18 -9.82 -0.51
CA GLY A 112 9.01 -10.38 -1.85
C GLY A 112 9.72 -11.72 -2.05
N PRO A 113 11.04 -11.84 -1.77
CA PRO A 113 11.77 -13.10 -1.85
C PRO A 113 11.19 -14.18 -0.93
N ARG A 114 10.76 -13.83 0.29
CA ARG A 114 10.16 -14.79 1.22
C ARG A 114 8.81 -15.31 0.73
N VAL A 115 8.01 -14.47 0.12
CA VAL A 115 6.73 -14.87 -0.47
C VAL A 115 6.96 -15.79 -1.67
N ALA A 116 7.94 -15.49 -2.51
CA ALA A 116 8.33 -16.34 -3.65
C ALA A 116 8.83 -17.73 -3.21
N GLU A 117 9.65 -17.79 -2.16
CA GLU A 117 10.10 -19.01 -1.52
C GLU A 117 8.93 -19.90 -1.09
N LEU A 118 7.98 -19.32 -0.36
CA LEU A 118 6.80 -20.06 0.11
C LEU A 118 5.91 -20.54 -1.05
N ALA A 119 5.76 -19.74 -2.11
CA ALA A 119 5.01 -20.13 -3.29
C ALA A 119 5.67 -21.35 -3.98
N ALA A 120 7.00 -21.35 -4.08
CA ALA A 120 7.74 -22.48 -4.61
C ALA A 120 7.61 -23.74 -3.73
N ASP A 121 7.74 -23.61 -2.42
CA ASP A 121 7.62 -24.73 -1.47
C ASP A 121 6.23 -25.39 -1.51
N ARG A 122 5.17 -24.59 -1.65
CA ARG A 122 3.78 -25.06 -1.61
C ARG A 122 3.27 -25.70 -2.89
N ARG A 123 3.91 -25.42 -4.01
CA ARG A 123 3.70 -26.09 -5.32
C ARG A 123 2.23 -26.22 -5.73
N ARG A 124 1.47 -25.14 -5.66
CA ARG A 124 0.06 -25.17 -6.09
C ARG A 124 -0.03 -25.47 -7.60
N PRO A 125 -0.78 -26.50 -8.02
CA PRO A 125 -0.76 -26.97 -9.40
C PRO A 125 -1.15 -25.91 -10.42
N GLU A 126 -2.14 -25.04 -10.08
CA GLU A 126 -2.64 -23.99 -10.95
C GLU A 126 -1.70 -22.78 -11.08
N LEU A 127 -0.77 -22.61 -10.14
CA LEU A 127 0.06 -21.41 -10.03
C LEU A 127 0.99 -21.25 -11.26
N ALA A 128 1.56 -22.33 -11.74
CA ALA A 128 2.48 -22.30 -12.89
C ALA A 128 1.81 -21.70 -14.13
N ALA A 129 0.57 -22.08 -14.44
CA ALA A 129 -0.17 -21.57 -15.58
C ALA A 129 -0.53 -20.08 -15.40
N LEU A 130 -0.95 -19.66 -14.20
CA LEU A 130 -1.28 -18.26 -13.88
C LEU A 130 -0.06 -17.35 -14.01
N LEU A 131 1.11 -17.79 -13.53
CA LEU A 131 2.35 -17.04 -13.67
C LEU A 131 2.80 -16.94 -15.12
N ASP A 132 2.71 -18.04 -15.88
CA ASP A 132 3.05 -18.04 -17.32
C ASP A 132 2.14 -17.09 -18.11
N ASP A 133 0.83 -17.07 -17.86
CA ASP A 133 -0.11 -16.14 -18.45
C ASP A 133 0.22 -14.69 -18.11
N SER A 134 0.53 -14.39 -16.84
CA SER A 134 0.91 -13.04 -16.41
C SER A 134 2.20 -12.56 -17.06
N VAL A 135 3.20 -13.43 -17.24
CA VAL A 135 4.44 -13.08 -17.93
C VAL A 135 4.19 -12.79 -19.41
N ARG A 136 3.35 -13.61 -20.09
CA ARG A 136 2.97 -13.35 -21.48
C ARG A 136 2.24 -12.01 -21.66
N GLN A 137 1.36 -11.66 -20.73
CA GLN A 137 0.69 -10.36 -20.74
C GLN A 137 1.70 -9.22 -20.56
N LEU A 138 2.64 -9.36 -19.64
CA LEU A 138 3.70 -8.38 -19.43
C LEU A 138 4.61 -8.23 -20.68
N GLU A 139 4.92 -9.32 -21.38
CA GLU A 139 5.72 -9.35 -22.61
C GLU A 139 5.03 -8.61 -23.76
N SER A 140 3.71 -8.72 -23.86
CA SER A 140 2.89 -8.14 -24.94
C SER A 140 2.42 -6.72 -24.68
N GLU A 141 2.54 -6.21 -23.45
CA GLU A 141 2.06 -4.88 -23.08
C GLU A 141 3.13 -3.81 -23.34
N ASP A 142 2.76 -2.74 -24.02
CA ASP A 142 3.65 -1.62 -24.35
C ASP A 142 3.45 -0.41 -23.44
N ASP A 143 2.26 -0.22 -22.90
CA ASP A 143 1.97 0.91 -22.02
C ASP A 143 2.67 0.73 -20.65
N PRO A 144 3.49 1.71 -20.20
CA PRO A 144 4.25 1.58 -18.96
C PRO A 144 3.38 1.47 -17.71
N ILE A 145 2.17 2.00 -17.72
CA ILE A 145 1.25 1.93 -16.59
C ILE A 145 0.58 0.56 -16.56
N GLU A 146 0.14 0.07 -17.72
CA GLU A 146 -0.48 -1.27 -17.84
C GLU A 146 0.55 -2.37 -17.56
N ARG A 147 1.83 -2.20 -17.95
CA ARG A 147 2.91 -3.10 -17.52
C ARG A 147 3.02 -3.21 -16.00
N GLN A 148 2.92 -2.10 -15.30
CA GLN A 148 2.90 -2.13 -13.81
C GLN A 148 1.68 -2.88 -13.29
N ARG A 149 0.50 -2.77 -13.93
CA ARG A 149 -0.69 -3.54 -13.55
C ARG A 149 -0.50 -5.04 -13.80
N CYS A 150 0.12 -5.43 -14.93
CA CYS A 150 0.50 -6.82 -15.19
C CYS A 150 1.46 -7.35 -14.11
N ALA A 151 2.43 -6.55 -13.71
CA ALA A 151 3.36 -6.89 -12.62
C ALA A 151 2.64 -7.08 -11.27
N LEU A 152 1.69 -6.20 -10.95
CA LEU A 152 0.85 -6.36 -9.76
C LEU A 152 0.03 -7.66 -9.81
N THR A 153 -0.53 -8.01 -10.97
CA THR A 153 -1.26 -9.27 -11.16
C THR A 153 -0.35 -10.48 -10.99
N PHE A 154 0.87 -10.44 -11.52
CA PHE A 154 1.87 -11.48 -11.31
C PHE A 154 2.15 -11.69 -9.81
N TRP A 155 2.40 -10.61 -9.07
CA TRP A 155 2.64 -10.67 -7.62
C TRP A 155 1.40 -11.10 -6.83
N ASP A 156 0.18 -10.78 -7.28
CA ASP A 156 -1.06 -11.33 -6.70
C ASP A 156 -1.05 -12.86 -6.72
N HIS A 157 -0.68 -13.46 -7.85
CA HIS A 157 -0.59 -14.91 -7.98
C HIS A 157 0.52 -15.52 -7.11
N VAL A 158 1.69 -14.86 -7.03
CA VAL A 158 2.79 -15.32 -6.15
C VAL A 158 2.36 -15.30 -4.68
N VAL A 159 1.68 -14.24 -4.24
CA VAL A 159 1.16 -14.10 -2.87
C VAL A 159 0.08 -15.15 -2.58
N ASP A 160 -0.83 -15.42 -3.53
CA ASP A 160 -1.82 -16.49 -3.40
C ASP A 160 -1.15 -17.87 -3.35
N GLY A 161 -0.12 -18.07 -4.16
CA GLY A 161 0.70 -19.29 -4.13
C GLY A 161 1.41 -19.51 -2.80
N ALA A 162 1.82 -18.43 -2.15
CA ALA A 162 2.39 -18.48 -0.80
C ALA A 162 1.38 -18.87 0.29
N ASP A 163 0.07 -18.88 0.01
CA ASP A 163 -1.02 -19.36 0.88
C ASP A 163 -0.91 -18.86 2.35
N SER A 164 -0.53 -17.61 2.53
CA SER A 164 -0.38 -16.97 3.83
C SER A 164 -1.31 -15.79 3.92
N ILE A 165 -2.34 -15.89 4.77
CA ILE A 165 -3.28 -14.79 4.99
C ILE A 165 -2.56 -13.51 5.44
N VAL A 166 -1.50 -13.62 6.22
CA VAL A 166 -0.73 -12.46 6.68
C VAL A 166 -0.07 -11.75 5.50
N PHE A 167 0.66 -12.48 4.64
CA PHE A 167 1.28 -11.88 3.46
C PHE A 167 0.25 -11.35 2.46
N ARG A 168 -0.90 -12.01 2.32
CA ARG A 168 -2.01 -11.53 1.49
C ARG A 168 -2.53 -10.16 1.99
N LEU A 169 -2.79 -10.00 3.27
CA LEU A 169 -3.25 -8.74 3.85
C LEU A 169 -2.20 -7.63 3.75
N MET A 170 -0.93 -7.96 3.99
CA MET A 170 0.18 -7.03 3.78
C MET A 170 0.28 -6.57 2.33
N TYR A 171 0.20 -7.50 1.37
CA TYR A 171 0.25 -7.17 -0.05
C TYR A 171 -0.93 -6.30 -0.49
N ASN A 172 -2.15 -6.59 -0.03
CA ASN A 172 -3.33 -5.78 -0.34
C ASN A 172 -3.12 -4.32 0.07
N THR A 173 -2.55 -4.08 1.24
CA THR A 173 -2.27 -2.73 1.73
C THR A 173 -1.16 -2.05 0.93
N LEU A 174 -0.07 -2.76 0.63
CA LEU A 174 1.01 -2.23 -0.21
C LEU A 174 0.50 -1.89 -1.61
N ARG A 175 -0.32 -2.75 -2.21
CA ARG A 175 -0.95 -2.52 -3.49
C ARG A 175 -1.85 -1.28 -3.48
N ALA A 176 -2.69 -1.12 -2.45
CA ALA A 176 -3.56 0.04 -2.29
C ALA A 176 -2.77 1.36 -2.16
N ALA A 177 -1.59 1.34 -1.53
CA ALA A 177 -0.70 2.49 -1.46
C ALA A 177 0.02 2.77 -2.80
N TYR A 178 0.31 1.74 -3.58
CA TYR A 178 1.07 1.83 -4.83
C TYR A 178 0.19 2.23 -6.05
N GLU A 179 -1.04 1.67 -6.17
CA GLU A 179 -1.89 1.88 -7.36
C GLU A 179 -2.14 3.36 -7.71
N PRO A 180 -2.39 4.28 -6.78
CA PRO A 180 -2.54 5.70 -7.10
C PRO A 180 -1.27 6.35 -7.67
N ALA A 181 -0.10 5.78 -7.39
CA ALA A 181 1.21 6.30 -7.79
C ALA A 181 1.70 5.76 -9.15
N LEU A 182 1.01 4.80 -9.78
CA LEU A 182 1.42 4.16 -11.03
C LEU A 182 1.89 5.15 -12.11
N PRO A 183 1.16 6.25 -12.41
CA PRO A 183 1.61 7.20 -13.44
C PRO A 183 2.91 7.91 -13.06
N ALA A 184 3.08 8.29 -11.80
CA ALA A 184 4.28 8.98 -11.31
C ALA A 184 5.51 8.07 -11.30
N LEU A 185 5.31 6.76 -11.13
CA LEU A 185 6.36 5.75 -11.04
C LEU A 185 6.71 5.12 -12.40
N ALA A 186 5.99 5.44 -13.48
CA ALA A 186 6.10 4.76 -14.77
C ALA A 186 7.53 4.69 -15.31
N THR A 187 8.29 5.78 -15.22
CA THR A 187 9.67 5.83 -15.71
C THR A 187 10.63 4.97 -14.87
N VAL A 188 10.58 5.12 -13.56
CA VAL A 188 11.54 4.42 -12.67
C VAL A 188 11.24 2.93 -12.58
N MET A 189 9.98 2.54 -12.65
CA MET A 189 9.56 1.14 -12.62
C MET A 189 9.93 0.36 -13.90
N GLN A 190 10.35 1.02 -14.99
CA GLN A 190 10.91 0.33 -16.16
C GLN A 190 12.12 -0.54 -15.82
N ALA A 191 12.87 -0.21 -14.79
CA ALA A 191 13.98 -1.03 -14.30
C ALA A 191 13.54 -2.43 -13.83
N GLU A 192 12.25 -2.63 -13.57
CA GLU A 192 11.62 -3.90 -13.18
C GLU A 192 10.66 -4.40 -14.25
N VAL A 193 9.59 -3.64 -14.54
CA VAL A 193 8.54 -4.10 -15.47
C VAL A 193 8.98 -4.19 -16.91
N GLY A 194 10.09 -3.53 -17.28
CA GLY A 194 10.76 -3.67 -18.58
C GLY A 194 11.62 -4.92 -18.72
N ARG A 195 11.59 -5.84 -17.75
CA ARG A 195 12.42 -7.05 -17.72
C ARG A 195 11.59 -8.33 -17.64
N PRO A 196 10.77 -8.64 -18.63
CA PRO A 196 9.89 -9.82 -18.61
C PRO A 196 10.68 -11.13 -18.46
N ASP A 197 11.93 -11.20 -18.93
CA ASP A 197 12.84 -12.32 -18.71
C ASP A 197 13.13 -12.58 -17.22
N ALA A 198 13.18 -11.56 -16.39
CA ALA A 198 13.37 -11.71 -14.95
C ALA A 198 12.10 -12.27 -14.27
N TYR A 199 10.91 -11.83 -14.69
CA TYR A 199 9.64 -12.43 -14.29
C TYR A 199 9.55 -13.89 -14.71
N ARG A 200 10.00 -14.22 -15.93
CA ARG A 200 10.05 -15.60 -16.44
C ARG A 200 10.92 -16.48 -15.55
N ARG A 201 12.13 -16.02 -15.20
CA ARG A 201 13.02 -16.79 -14.29
C ARG A 201 12.39 -17.05 -12.93
N LEU A 202 11.68 -16.08 -12.37
CA LEU A 202 10.97 -16.24 -11.10
C LEU A 202 9.80 -17.23 -11.24
N ALA A 203 8.99 -17.12 -12.29
CA ALA A 203 7.88 -18.03 -12.57
C ALA A 203 8.39 -19.48 -12.73
N ASP A 204 9.46 -19.69 -13.49
CA ASP A 204 10.07 -21.01 -13.69
C ASP A 204 10.59 -21.63 -12.38
N ALA A 205 11.22 -20.82 -11.53
CA ALA A 205 11.71 -21.29 -10.22
C ALA A 205 10.57 -21.72 -9.30
N ILE A 206 9.49 -20.92 -9.26
CA ILE A 206 8.27 -21.25 -8.47
C ILE A 206 7.61 -22.52 -9.03
N ALA A 207 7.44 -22.60 -10.34
CA ALA A 207 6.83 -23.78 -11.00
C ALA A 207 7.64 -25.06 -10.76
N ALA A 208 8.98 -24.98 -10.75
CA ALA A 208 9.87 -26.08 -10.42
C ALA A 208 9.84 -26.48 -8.93
N GLY A 209 9.29 -25.62 -8.06
CA GLY A 209 9.36 -25.80 -6.60
C GLY A 209 10.76 -25.62 -6.03
N ASP A 210 11.59 -24.82 -6.69
CA ASP A 210 12.96 -24.52 -6.29
C ASP A 210 12.96 -23.22 -5.45
N ALA A 211 12.84 -23.38 -4.14
CA ALA A 211 12.70 -22.27 -3.19
C ALA A 211 13.92 -21.34 -3.20
N ASP A 212 15.12 -21.88 -3.21
CA ASP A 212 16.36 -21.09 -3.20
C ASP A 212 16.49 -20.26 -4.49
N ARG A 213 16.19 -20.87 -5.63
CA ARG A 213 16.18 -20.18 -6.92
C ARG A 213 15.07 -19.12 -7.00
N ALA A 214 13.89 -19.37 -6.40
CA ALA A 214 12.81 -18.39 -6.35
C ALA A 214 13.20 -17.17 -5.51
N VAL A 215 13.86 -17.35 -4.36
CA VAL A 215 14.41 -16.26 -3.55
C VAL A 215 15.40 -15.42 -4.35
N HIS A 216 16.33 -16.06 -5.04
CA HIS A 216 17.35 -15.37 -5.83
C HIS A 216 16.74 -14.58 -6.99
N ALA A 217 15.85 -15.21 -7.77
CA ALA A 217 15.16 -14.58 -8.89
C ALA A 217 14.27 -13.41 -8.45
N ALA A 218 13.59 -13.53 -7.30
CA ALA A 218 12.79 -12.44 -6.74
C ALA A 218 13.67 -11.23 -6.35
N ARG A 219 14.82 -11.45 -5.74
CA ARG A 219 15.77 -10.37 -5.44
C ARG A 219 16.28 -9.69 -6.69
N GLU A 220 16.77 -10.45 -7.67
CA GLU A 220 17.25 -9.92 -8.97
C GLU A 220 16.16 -9.11 -9.69
N LEU A 221 14.91 -9.48 -9.56
CA LEU A 221 13.78 -8.76 -10.13
C LEU A 221 13.53 -7.44 -9.42
N LEU A 222 13.52 -7.42 -8.08
CA LEU A 222 13.07 -6.28 -7.25
C LEU A 222 14.17 -5.23 -7.02
N GLU A 223 15.44 -5.64 -6.92
CA GLU A 223 16.56 -4.75 -6.55
C GLU A 223 16.75 -3.57 -7.50
N PRO A 224 16.70 -3.70 -8.85
CA PRO A 224 16.99 -2.58 -9.74
C PRO A 224 16.02 -1.40 -9.59
N ALA A 225 14.71 -1.67 -9.59
CA ALA A 225 13.71 -0.62 -9.41
C ALA A 225 13.75 -0.04 -7.99
N THR A 226 13.97 -0.89 -6.98
CA THR A 226 14.10 -0.43 -5.59
C THR A 226 15.31 0.48 -5.43
N GLY A 227 16.46 0.13 -6.00
CA GLY A 227 17.66 0.97 -5.98
C GLY A 227 17.44 2.31 -6.70
N ALA A 228 16.77 2.30 -7.85
CA ALA A 228 16.45 3.52 -8.59
C ALA A 228 15.48 4.43 -7.81
N LEU A 229 14.47 3.85 -7.16
CA LEU A 229 13.52 4.59 -6.30
C LEU A 229 14.23 5.18 -5.07
N MET A 230 15.09 4.41 -4.40
CA MET A 230 15.89 4.91 -3.28
C MET A 230 16.78 6.08 -3.69
N ALA A 231 17.45 6.00 -4.84
CA ALA A 231 18.26 7.10 -5.37
C ALA A 231 17.41 8.33 -5.67
N ALA A 232 16.21 8.17 -6.24
CA ALA A 232 15.29 9.27 -6.48
C ALA A 232 14.82 9.94 -5.18
N LEU A 233 14.50 9.15 -4.14
CA LEU A 233 14.12 9.68 -2.81
C LEU A 233 15.25 10.49 -2.17
N ASN A 234 16.50 10.02 -2.25
CA ASN A 234 17.67 10.75 -1.74
C ASN A 234 17.85 12.08 -2.47
N SER A 235 17.69 12.08 -3.81
CA SER A 235 17.78 13.33 -4.59
C SER A 235 16.71 14.36 -4.24
N LEU A 236 15.48 13.89 -3.88
CA LEU A 236 14.40 14.77 -3.42
C LEU A 236 14.68 15.35 -2.02
N GLU A 237 15.35 14.58 -1.16
CA GLU A 237 15.74 15.03 0.18
C GLU A 237 16.81 16.10 0.12
N ASP A 238 17.83 15.93 -0.75
CA ASP A 238 18.92 16.89 -0.94
C ASP A 238 18.46 18.25 -1.53
N GLN A 239 17.26 18.31 -2.12
CA GLN A 239 16.66 19.50 -2.70
C GLN A 239 15.76 20.28 -1.73
N ARG A 240 15.49 19.75 -0.54
CA ARG A 240 14.67 20.40 0.52
C ARG A 240 15.52 21.13 1.52
#